data_e3ed652c5b19f44805e272549e50739f
#
_entry.id   e3ed652c5b19f44805e272549e50739f
#
_cell.length_a   1.000
_cell.length_b   1.000
_cell.length_c   1.000
_cell.angle_alpha   90.00
_cell.angle_beta   90.00
_cell.angle_gamma   90.00
#
_symmetry.space_group_name_H-M   'P 1'
#
loop_
_entity.id
_entity.type
_entity.pdbx_description
1 polymer ?
#
loop_
_entity_poly.entity_id
_entity_poly.type
_entity_poly.pdbx_seq_one_letter_code
_entity_poly.pdbx_strand_id
1 'polypeptide(L)'
;MQAAFIGEITEIMDYHETLFLVHVVFAISMLFILVSTIKGIVKAPKENIYHNIGCIVLSFMAMTDIIILWRGTGRETSYFIRLGILIFFFMEIVQIIKKFLASYQRNIKNELLSRLAYHDGLTDLLNRTSYMEKVKELEADENPYMLIAIYDVNNLKKVNDTMGHQKGDEMIKRVADVMSASLGKYGQCYRVGGDEFVFISTKPDIETVFMNASKKMMDNLGCITDGNNIVPITAAMGYAVKNDNSTKDINEIIREADSRMYEKKRSMKHRKA
;
A
#
# COMPACT_ATOMS: atom_id res chain seq x y z
N MET A 1 28.03 -51.53 -12.17
CA MET A 1 28.29 -50.75 -10.94
C MET A 1 27.09 -50.63 -10.01
N GLN A 2 25.88 -50.33 -10.50
CA GLN A 2 24.68 -50.27 -9.64
C GLN A 2 24.28 -51.63 -9.04
N ALA A 3 24.41 -52.72 -9.81
CA ALA A 3 24.10 -54.09 -9.28
C ALA A 3 25.08 -54.58 -8.20
N ALA A 4 26.35 -54.15 -8.27
CA ALA A 4 27.33 -54.51 -7.22
C ALA A 4 27.09 -53.72 -5.92
N PHE A 5 26.66 -52.46 -6.00
CA PHE A 5 26.33 -51.62 -4.85
C PHE A 5 25.07 -52.08 -4.13
N ILE A 6 24.07 -52.61 -4.87
CA ILE A 6 22.86 -53.20 -4.31
C ILE A 6 23.18 -54.53 -3.63
N GLY A 7 24.13 -55.33 -4.19
CA GLY A 7 24.59 -56.57 -3.59
C GLY A 7 25.29 -56.35 -2.23
N GLU A 8 26.15 -55.34 -2.11
CA GLU A 8 26.83 -55.05 -0.83
C GLU A 8 25.88 -54.56 0.26
N ILE A 9 24.81 -53.84 -0.07
CA ILE A 9 23.80 -53.43 0.93
C ILE A 9 22.94 -54.61 1.39
N THR A 10 22.67 -55.61 0.52
CA THR A 10 21.88 -56.80 0.87
C THR A 10 22.64 -57.82 1.72
N GLU A 11 23.99 -57.82 1.72
CA GLU A 11 24.80 -58.62 2.63
C GLU A 11 24.82 -58.08 4.07
N ILE A 12 24.47 -56.80 4.29
CA ILE A 12 24.48 -56.17 5.62
C ILE A 12 23.12 -56.28 6.34
N MET A 13 22.00 -56.32 5.58
CA MET A 13 20.64 -56.46 6.14
C MET A 13 19.79 -57.36 5.25
N ASP A 14 19.09 -58.30 5.87
CA ASP A 14 18.13 -59.18 5.18
C ASP A 14 17.02 -58.30 4.56
N TYR A 15 16.59 -58.62 3.32
CA TYR A 15 15.55 -57.88 2.58
C TYR A 15 14.28 -57.63 3.43
N HIS A 16 13.93 -58.60 4.27
CA HIS A 16 12.79 -58.49 5.19
C HIS A 16 13.00 -57.45 6.31
N GLU A 17 14.22 -57.35 6.83
CA GLU A 17 14.54 -56.34 7.87
C GLU A 17 14.55 -54.92 7.29
N THR A 18 15.11 -54.76 6.08
CA THR A 18 15.11 -53.48 5.38
C THR A 18 13.69 -53.00 5.04
N LEU A 19 12.85 -53.94 4.59
CA LEU A 19 11.44 -53.65 4.27
C LEU A 19 10.66 -53.26 5.53
N PHE A 20 10.88 -53.94 6.63
CA PHE A 20 10.27 -53.62 7.92
C PHE A 20 10.67 -52.24 8.42
N LEU A 21 11.95 -51.88 8.34
CA LEU A 21 12.46 -50.58 8.75
C LEU A 21 11.84 -49.44 7.93
N VAL A 22 11.73 -49.61 6.62
CA VAL A 22 11.07 -48.66 5.73
C VAL A 22 9.61 -48.44 6.11
N HIS A 23 8.87 -49.53 6.43
CA HIS A 23 7.47 -49.41 6.85
C HIS A 23 7.32 -48.69 8.20
N VAL A 24 8.23 -48.93 9.14
CA VAL A 24 8.24 -48.27 10.45
C VAL A 24 8.49 -46.75 10.26
N VAL A 25 9.49 -46.36 9.47
CA VAL A 25 9.77 -44.95 9.17
C VAL A 25 8.58 -44.30 8.50
N PHE A 26 7.94 -44.99 7.56
CA PHE A 26 6.76 -44.49 6.86
C PHE A 26 5.56 -44.31 7.81
N ALA A 27 5.30 -45.29 8.69
CA ALA A 27 4.22 -45.18 9.67
C ALA A 27 4.43 -44.01 10.66
N ILE A 28 5.68 -43.79 11.12
CA ILE A 28 6.04 -42.65 11.98
C ILE A 28 5.82 -41.34 11.25
N SER A 29 6.24 -41.25 9.99
CA SER A 29 6.04 -40.06 9.17
C SER A 29 4.56 -39.75 8.95
N MET A 30 3.74 -40.75 8.69
CA MET A 30 2.28 -40.60 8.57
C MET A 30 1.62 -40.15 9.87
N LEU A 31 2.03 -40.70 11.01
CA LEU A 31 1.54 -40.28 12.32
C LEU A 31 1.89 -38.82 12.59
N PHE A 32 3.10 -38.40 12.23
CA PHE A 32 3.52 -36.99 12.35
C PHE A 32 2.67 -36.08 11.49
N ILE A 33 2.42 -36.44 10.22
CA ILE A 33 1.56 -35.69 9.30
C ILE A 33 0.14 -35.60 9.87
N LEU A 34 -0.43 -36.68 10.34
CA LEU A 34 -1.77 -36.72 10.91
C LEU A 34 -1.89 -35.82 12.15
N VAL A 35 -0.95 -35.90 13.08
CA VAL A 35 -0.93 -35.04 14.29
C VAL A 35 -0.77 -33.59 13.93
N SER A 36 0.10 -33.28 12.97
CA SER A 36 0.30 -31.91 12.47
C SER A 36 -0.98 -31.36 11.82
N THR A 37 -1.65 -32.17 11.02
CA THR A 37 -2.93 -31.83 10.35
C THR A 37 -4.03 -31.58 11.38
N ILE A 38 -4.17 -32.44 12.39
CA ILE A 38 -5.15 -32.25 13.48
C ILE A 38 -4.88 -30.92 14.23
N LYS A 39 -3.61 -30.64 14.59
CA LYS A 39 -3.22 -29.38 15.22
C LYS A 39 -3.55 -28.19 14.32
N GLY A 40 -3.31 -28.29 13.02
CA GLY A 40 -3.64 -27.27 12.04
C GLY A 40 -5.14 -27.00 11.93
N ILE A 41 -5.97 -28.05 11.93
CA ILE A 41 -7.43 -27.95 11.92
C ILE A 41 -7.94 -27.23 13.19
N VAL A 42 -7.40 -27.57 14.35
CA VAL A 42 -7.81 -26.96 15.62
C VAL A 42 -7.43 -25.48 15.69
N LYS A 43 -6.23 -25.12 15.22
CA LYS A 43 -5.70 -23.76 15.33
C LYS A 43 -6.25 -22.79 14.29
N ALA A 44 -6.44 -23.24 13.05
CA ALA A 44 -6.89 -22.40 11.93
C ALA A 44 -7.70 -23.22 10.90
N PRO A 45 -8.92 -23.66 11.23
CA PRO A 45 -9.65 -24.65 10.42
C PRO A 45 -9.98 -24.17 9.00
N LYS A 46 -10.18 -22.84 8.81
CA LYS A 46 -10.54 -22.27 7.51
C LYS A 46 -9.35 -21.87 6.63
N GLU A 47 -8.20 -21.60 7.24
CA GLU A 47 -7.03 -21.08 6.49
C GLU A 47 -6.27 -22.16 5.71
N ASN A 48 -6.28 -23.42 6.20
CA ASN A 48 -5.50 -24.51 5.64
C ASN A 48 -6.37 -25.70 5.20
N ILE A 49 -7.63 -25.46 4.85
CA ILE A 49 -8.60 -26.52 4.56
C ILE A 49 -8.15 -27.44 3.41
N TYR A 50 -7.60 -26.91 2.33
CA TYR A 50 -7.15 -27.72 1.18
C TYR A 50 -5.90 -28.53 1.51
N HIS A 51 -4.93 -27.93 2.22
CA HIS A 51 -3.77 -28.64 2.76
C HIS A 51 -4.21 -29.82 3.64
N ASN A 52 -5.10 -29.57 4.59
CA ASN A 52 -5.60 -30.60 5.52
C ASN A 52 -6.32 -31.73 4.77
N ILE A 53 -7.15 -31.41 3.79
CA ILE A 53 -7.82 -32.42 2.93
C ILE A 53 -6.77 -33.21 2.16
N GLY A 54 -5.78 -32.54 1.55
CA GLY A 54 -4.68 -33.21 0.83
C GLY A 54 -3.90 -34.17 1.69
N CYS A 55 -3.56 -33.77 2.92
CA CYS A 55 -2.87 -34.66 3.90
C CYS A 55 -3.72 -35.87 4.28
N ILE A 56 -5.03 -35.72 4.52
CA ILE A 56 -5.95 -36.83 4.85
C ILE A 56 -6.05 -37.81 3.69
N VAL A 57 -6.23 -37.29 2.45
CA VAL A 57 -6.32 -38.13 1.25
C VAL A 57 -5.03 -38.92 1.01
N LEU A 58 -3.88 -38.24 1.11
CA LEU A 58 -2.57 -38.86 0.95
C LEU A 58 -2.37 -39.97 1.99
N SER A 59 -2.72 -39.73 3.26
CA SER A 59 -2.61 -40.67 4.34
C SER A 59 -3.49 -41.91 4.10
N PHE A 60 -4.73 -41.72 3.65
CA PHE A 60 -5.65 -42.78 3.33
C PHE A 60 -5.14 -43.67 2.16
N MET A 61 -4.69 -43.01 1.08
CA MET A 61 -4.16 -43.71 -0.10
C MET A 61 -2.91 -44.51 0.22
N ALA A 62 -2.00 -43.97 1.02
CA ALA A 62 -0.80 -44.66 1.45
C ALA A 62 -1.11 -45.84 2.35
N MET A 63 -2.09 -45.75 3.25
CA MET A 63 -2.53 -46.87 4.09
C MET A 63 -3.13 -47.98 3.24
N THR A 64 -3.83 -47.67 2.18
CA THR A 64 -4.39 -48.65 1.25
C THR A 64 -3.30 -49.47 0.57
N ASP A 65 -2.22 -48.84 0.10
CA ASP A 65 -1.08 -49.57 -0.50
C ASP A 65 -0.37 -50.48 0.51
N ILE A 66 -0.23 -50.05 1.76
CA ILE A 66 0.35 -50.92 2.84
C ILE A 66 -0.53 -52.16 3.07
N ILE A 67 -1.85 -52.00 3.14
CA ILE A 67 -2.78 -53.11 3.35
C ILE A 67 -2.71 -54.11 2.18
N ILE A 68 -2.61 -53.64 0.95
CA ILE A 68 -2.49 -54.47 -0.25
C ILE A 68 -1.17 -55.24 -0.23
N LEU A 69 -0.08 -54.60 0.15
CA LEU A 69 1.24 -55.25 0.31
C LEU A 69 1.19 -56.40 1.31
N TRP A 70 0.60 -56.18 2.49
CA TRP A 70 0.50 -57.15 3.55
C TRP A 70 -0.40 -58.35 3.18
N ARG A 71 -1.37 -58.17 2.27
CA ARG A 71 -2.23 -59.26 1.77
C ARG A 71 -1.55 -60.13 0.71
N GLY A 72 -0.34 -59.83 0.29
CA GLY A 72 0.46 -60.67 -0.62
C GLY A 72 -0.17 -60.86 -2.02
N THR A 73 -0.99 -59.91 -2.51
CA THR A 73 -1.79 -60.06 -3.75
C THR A 73 -0.96 -59.96 -5.03
N GLY A 74 0.39 -59.88 -4.95
CA GLY A 74 1.30 -59.83 -6.12
C GLY A 74 1.10 -58.65 -7.09
N ARG A 75 0.24 -57.66 -6.74
CA ARG A 75 0.00 -56.46 -7.54
C ARG A 75 1.00 -55.36 -7.22
N GLU A 76 1.26 -54.47 -8.19
CA GLU A 76 2.07 -53.25 -7.97
C GLU A 76 1.48 -52.44 -6.80
N THR A 77 2.26 -52.29 -5.74
CA THR A 77 1.85 -51.74 -4.45
C THR A 77 2.00 -50.24 -4.29
N SER A 78 2.23 -49.50 -5.36
CA SER A 78 2.51 -48.05 -5.30
C SER A 78 1.52 -47.19 -6.08
N TYR A 79 0.42 -47.76 -6.55
CA TYR A 79 -0.53 -47.05 -7.40
C TYR A 79 -1.30 -45.96 -6.63
N PHE A 80 -1.83 -46.33 -5.46
CA PHE A 80 -2.67 -45.40 -4.67
C PHE A 80 -1.84 -44.25 -4.07
N ILE A 81 -0.61 -44.52 -3.59
CA ILE A 81 0.25 -43.45 -3.07
C ILE A 81 0.65 -42.44 -4.16
N ARG A 82 0.93 -42.92 -5.39
CA ARG A 82 1.21 -42.02 -6.52
C ARG A 82 0.01 -41.10 -6.82
N LEU A 83 -1.19 -41.66 -6.84
CA LEU A 83 -2.42 -40.88 -7.02
C LEU A 83 -2.64 -39.92 -5.84
N GLY A 84 -2.40 -40.37 -4.60
CA GLY A 84 -2.49 -39.55 -3.40
C GLY A 84 -1.53 -38.34 -3.44
N ILE A 85 -0.29 -38.56 -3.91
CA ILE A 85 0.70 -37.49 -4.10
C ILE A 85 0.22 -36.43 -5.13
N LEU A 86 -0.33 -36.88 -6.26
CA LEU A 86 -0.87 -35.96 -7.27
C LEU A 86 -2.01 -35.13 -6.71
N ILE A 87 -2.96 -35.75 -5.99
CA ILE A 87 -4.07 -35.04 -5.36
C ILE A 87 -3.55 -34.08 -4.28
N PHE A 88 -2.59 -34.49 -3.48
CA PHE A 88 -1.95 -33.63 -2.47
C PHE A 88 -1.35 -32.38 -3.10
N PHE A 89 -0.49 -32.53 -4.13
CA PHE A 89 0.10 -31.39 -4.82
C PHE A 89 -0.95 -30.49 -5.48
N PHE A 90 -2.01 -31.08 -6.05
CA PHE A 90 -3.11 -30.29 -6.60
C PHE A 90 -3.78 -29.44 -5.51
N MET A 91 -4.07 -30.03 -4.34
CA MET A 91 -4.64 -29.30 -3.20
C MET A 91 -3.70 -28.20 -2.68
N GLU A 92 -2.37 -28.44 -2.64
CA GLU A 92 -1.37 -27.44 -2.27
C GLU A 92 -1.38 -26.26 -3.26
N ILE A 93 -1.42 -26.51 -4.56
CA ILE A 93 -1.51 -25.46 -5.58
C ILE A 93 -2.77 -24.62 -5.37
N VAL A 94 -3.93 -25.26 -5.17
CA VAL A 94 -5.18 -24.55 -4.90
C VAL A 94 -5.09 -23.72 -3.63
N GLN A 95 -4.47 -24.25 -2.57
CA GLN A 95 -4.24 -23.55 -1.31
C GLN A 95 -3.37 -22.31 -1.50
N ILE A 96 -2.26 -22.45 -2.22
CA ILE A 96 -1.32 -21.35 -2.53
C ILE A 96 -2.01 -20.26 -3.35
N ILE A 97 -2.74 -20.64 -4.40
CA ILE A 97 -3.48 -19.68 -5.24
C ILE A 97 -4.49 -18.89 -4.41
N LYS A 98 -5.27 -19.56 -3.55
CA LYS A 98 -6.25 -18.90 -2.69
C LYS A 98 -5.61 -17.93 -1.70
N LYS A 99 -4.51 -18.33 -1.05
CA LYS A 99 -3.75 -17.46 -0.14
C LYS A 99 -3.19 -16.24 -0.89
N PHE A 100 -2.65 -16.45 -2.08
CA PHE A 100 -2.12 -15.38 -2.91
C PHE A 100 -3.22 -14.38 -3.29
N LEU A 101 -4.37 -14.85 -3.80
CA LEU A 101 -5.50 -13.99 -4.16
C LEU A 101 -6.05 -13.21 -2.96
N ALA A 102 -6.19 -13.85 -1.79
CA ALA A 102 -6.65 -13.18 -0.58
C ALA A 102 -5.67 -12.10 -0.10
N SER A 103 -4.35 -12.37 -0.17
CA SER A 103 -3.32 -11.39 0.15
C SER A 103 -3.33 -10.21 -0.82
N TYR A 104 -3.45 -10.49 -2.12
CA TYR A 104 -3.52 -9.48 -3.16
C TYR A 104 -4.73 -8.55 -2.99
N GLN A 105 -5.93 -9.13 -2.76
CA GLN A 105 -7.13 -8.34 -2.49
C GLN A 105 -7.01 -7.49 -1.22
N ARG A 106 -6.37 -8.01 -0.17
CA ARG A 106 -6.12 -7.27 1.07
C ARG A 106 -5.20 -6.07 0.83
N ASN A 107 -4.14 -6.27 0.04
CA ASN A 107 -3.19 -5.19 -0.28
C ASN A 107 -3.87 -4.08 -1.08
N ILE A 108 -4.64 -4.41 -2.13
CA ILE A 108 -5.41 -3.43 -2.90
C ILE A 108 -6.40 -2.66 -2.01
N LYS A 109 -7.11 -3.40 -1.14
CA LYS A 109 -8.05 -2.77 -0.21
C LYS A 109 -7.36 -1.81 0.75
N ASN A 110 -6.21 -2.21 1.30
CA ASN A 110 -5.44 -1.36 2.22
C ASN A 110 -4.89 -0.11 1.51
N GLU A 111 -4.40 -0.26 0.28
CA GLU A 111 -3.94 0.87 -0.54
C GLU A 111 -5.08 1.85 -0.84
N LEU A 112 -6.25 1.33 -1.22
CA LEU A 112 -7.43 2.16 -1.46
C LEU A 112 -7.89 2.88 -0.18
N LEU A 113 -7.94 2.18 0.95
CA LEU A 113 -8.31 2.77 2.23
C LEU A 113 -7.30 3.85 2.66
N SER A 114 -6.01 3.60 2.48
CA SER A 114 -4.95 4.59 2.73
C SER A 114 -5.13 5.82 1.84
N ARG A 115 -5.38 5.61 0.55
CA ARG A 115 -5.62 6.72 -0.39
C ARG A 115 -6.84 7.54 -0.01
N LEU A 116 -7.96 6.90 0.33
CA LEU A 116 -9.18 7.58 0.78
C LEU A 116 -8.98 8.34 2.12
N ALA A 117 -8.15 7.81 3.01
CA ALA A 117 -7.87 8.44 4.31
C ALA A 117 -6.95 9.66 4.19
N TYR A 118 -5.98 9.64 3.26
CA TYR A 118 -4.86 10.59 3.24
C TYR A 118 -4.78 11.47 2.00
N HIS A 119 -5.55 11.21 0.94
CA HIS A 119 -5.58 12.01 -0.28
C HIS A 119 -6.93 12.69 -0.48
N ASP A 120 -6.91 13.84 -1.16
CA ASP A 120 -8.11 14.54 -1.61
C ASP A 120 -8.68 13.89 -2.86
N GLY A 121 -9.96 13.52 -2.84
CA GLY A 121 -10.59 12.77 -3.92
C GLY A 121 -10.75 13.52 -5.24
N LEU A 122 -10.59 14.84 -5.24
CA LEU A 122 -10.67 15.65 -6.46
C LEU A 122 -9.30 15.90 -7.11
N THR A 123 -8.25 16.12 -6.29
CA THR A 123 -6.94 16.63 -6.73
C THR A 123 -5.80 15.62 -6.58
N ASP A 124 -6.02 14.53 -5.87
CA ASP A 124 -5.00 13.53 -5.50
C ASP A 124 -3.83 14.07 -4.65
N LEU A 125 -3.85 15.36 -4.26
CA LEU A 125 -2.94 15.89 -3.26
C LEU A 125 -3.24 15.28 -1.89
N LEU A 126 -2.33 15.45 -0.94
CA LEU A 126 -2.60 15.09 0.44
C LEU A 126 -3.78 15.92 0.98
N ASN A 127 -4.66 15.28 1.74
CA ASN A 127 -5.87 15.91 2.26
C ASN A 127 -5.63 16.61 3.61
N ARG A 128 -6.70 17.18 4.18
CA ARG A 128 -6.67 17.86 5.48
C ARG A 128 -6.20 16.94 6.62
N THR A 129 -6.55 15.65 6.58
CA THR A 129 -6.12 14.68 7.61
C THR A 129 -4.60 14.53 7.60
N SER A 130 -4.02 14.32 6.41
CA SER A 130 -2.56 14.27 6.23
C SER A 130 -1.85 15.57 6.68
N TYR A 131 -2.46 16.71 6.39
CA TYR A 131 -1.94 18.01 6.87
C TYR A 131 -1.91 18.08 8.40
N MET A 132 -3.01 17.71 9.07
CA MET A 132 -3.10 17.74 10.53
C MET A 132 -2.13 16.76 11.20
N GLU A 133 -1.94 15.58 10.62
CA GLU A 133 -0.94 14.61 11.10
C GLU A 133 0.48 15.16 10.93
N LYS A 134 0.78 15.78 9.78
CA LYS A 134 2.09 16.40 9.55
C LYS A 134 2.37 17.56 10.52
N VAL A 135 1.38 18.38 10.81
CA VAL A 135 1.49 19.45 11.82
C VAL A 135 1.84 18.86 13.18
N LYS A 136 1.15 17.81 13.63
CA LYS A 136 1.44 17.12 14.92
C LYS A 136 2.84 16.50 14.94
N GLU A 137 3.26 15.89 13.84
CA GLU A 137 4.62 15.37 13.71
C GLU A 137 5.66 16.49 13.91
N LEU A 138 5.46 17.63 13.24
CA LEU A 138 6.36 18.77 13.30
C LEU A 138 6.29 19.54 14.63
N GLU A 139 5.20 19.45 15.37
CA GLU A 139 5.13 19.95 16.76
C GLU A 139 6.02 19.16 17.73
N ALA A 140 6.14 17.84 17.48
CA ALA A 140 6.96 16.94 18.29
C ALA A 140 8.44 16.90 17.84
N ASP A 141 8.74 17.41 16.65
CA ASP A 141 10.09 17.42 16.05
C ASP A 141 10.77 18.77 16.31
N GLU A 142 11.98 18.73 16.90
CA GLU A 142 12.82 19.91 17.10
C GLU A 142 13.50 20.40 15.81
N ASN A 143 12.97 20.05 14.64
CA ASN A 143 13.57 20.45 13.36
C ASN A 143 13.70 21.99 13.27
N PRO A 144 14.93 22.51 13.11
CA PRO A 144 15.15 23.94 13.06
C PRO A 144 14.66 24.58 11.75
N TYR A 145 14.44 23.78 10.70
CA TYR A 145 14.06 24.28 9.38
C TYR A 145 12.63 23.92 9.03
N MET A 146 11.81 24.92 8.72
CA MET A 146 10.44 24.72 8.27
C MET A 146 10.01 25.91 7.40
N LEU A 147 9.38 25.62 6.27
CA LEU A 147 8.65 26.59 5.47
C LEU A 147 7.21 26.08 5.29
N ILE A 148 6.26 26.95 5.67
CA ILE A 148 4.83 26.73 5.44
C ILE A 148 4.31 27.82 4.55
N ALA A 149 3.64 27.46 3.46
CA ALA A 149 2.96 28.40 2.57
C ALA A 149 1.48 28.01 2.42
N ILE A 150 0.62 29.00 2.55
CA ILE A 150 -0.84 28.85 2.44
C ILE A 150 -1.29 29.60 1.17
N TYR A 151 -2.11 28.92 0.39
CA TYR A 151 -2.66 29.43 -0.87
C TYR A 151 -4.18 29.40 -0.82
N ASP A 152 -4.80 30.43 -1.35
CA ASP A 152 -6.26 30.55 -1.48
C ASP A 152 -6.60 30.92 -2.92
N VAL A 153 -7.34 30.05 -3.60
CA VAL A 153 -7.69 30.23 -5.02
C VAL A 153 -8.79 31.26 -5.16
N ASN A 154 -8.52 32.31 -5.94
CA ASN A 154 -9.45 33.43 -6.11
C ASN A 154 -10.60 33.05 -7.05
N ASN A 155 -11.78 33.64 -6.76
CA ASN A 155 -12.97 33.62 -7.62
C ASN A 155 -13.58 32.20 -7.88
N LEU A 156 -13.23 31.17 -7.13
CA LEU A 156 -13.84 29.84 -7.29
C LEU A 156 -15.36 29.90 -7.21
N LYS A 157 -15.91 30.63 -6.23
CA LYS A 157 -17.37 30.79 -6.11
C LYS A 157 -17.97 31.46 -7.38
N LYS A 158 -17.33 32.49 -7.92
CA LYS A 158 -17.79 33.15 -9.13
C LYS A 158 -17.78 32.20 -10.33
N VAL A 159 -16.72 31.39 -10.48
CA VAL A 159 -16.64 30.35 -11.53
C VAL A 159 -17.76 29.34 -11.37
N ASN A 160 -17.99 28.83 -10.15
CA ASN A 160 -19.08 27.91 -9.87
C ASN A 160 -20.46 28.51 -10.22
N ASP A 161 -20.70 29.76 -9.83
CA ASP A 161 -21.99 30.44 -10.02
C ASP A 161 -22.23 30.79 -11.50
N THR A 162 -21.18 31.07 -12.31
CA THR A 162 -21.31 31.50 -13.70
C THR A 162 -21.07 30.42 -14.74
N MET A 163 -20.22 29.44 -14.45
CA MET A 163 -19.80 28.39 -15.39
C MET A 163 -20.14 26.96 -14.90
N GLY A 164 -20.68 26.83 -13.67
CA GLY A 164 -21.06 25.56 -13.06
C GLY A 164 -19.92 24.88 -12.28
N HIS A 165 -20.28 23.96 -11.40
CA HIS A 165 -19.35 23.26 -10.51
C HIS A 165 -18.27 22.46 -11.24
N GLN A 166 -18.55 21.92 -12.42
CA GLN A 166 -17.56 21.19 -13.21
C GLN A 166 -16.37 22.07 -13.60
N LYS A 167 -16.61 23.35 -13.94
CA LYS A 167 -15.54 24.30 -14.24
C LYS A 167 -14.78 24.75 -13.01
N GLY A 168 -15.45 24.84 -11.86
CA GLY A 168 -14.77 25.04 -10.58
C GLY A 168 -13.85 23.87 -10.21
N ASP A 169 -14.32 22.63 -10.40
CA ASP A 169 -13.52 21.44 -10.17
C ASP A 169 -12.30 21.36 -11.12
N GLU A 170 -12.48 21.73 -12.39
CA GLU A 170 -11.39 21.85 -13.37
C GLU A 170 -10.34 22.88 -12.92
N MET A 171 -10.80 24.04 -12.43
CA MET A 171 -9.95 25.07 -11.85
C MET A 171 -9.11 24.58 -10.67
N ILE A 172 -9.74 23.87 -9.73
CA ILE A 172 -9.07 23.31 -8.56
C ILE A 172 -8.07 22.22 -8.95
N LYS A 173 -8.43 21.30 -9.85
CA LYS A 173 -7.51 20.30 -10.40
C LYS A 173 -6.30 20.96 -11.05
N ARG A 174 -6.51 21.98 -11.87
CA ARG A 174 -5.42 22.70 -12.53
C ARG A 174 -4.45 23.31 -11.53
N VAL A 175 -4.95 23.92 -10.45
CA VAL A 175 -4.11 24.49 -9.38
C VAL A 175 -3.30 23.38 -8.72
N ALA A 176 -3.92 22.25 -8.38
CA ALA A 176 -3.27 21.11 -7.76
C ALA A 176 -2.16 20.51 -8.63
N ASP A 177 -2.42 20.30 -9.92
CA ASP A 177 -1.46 19.76 -10.88
C ASP A 177 -0.23 20.68 -11.02
N VAL A 178 -0.46 21.97 -11.18
CA VAL A 178 0.62 22.96 -11.34
C VAL A 178 1.41 23.09 -10.03
N MET A 179 0.74 23.06 -8.88
CA MET A 179 1.37 23.08 -7.56
C MET A 179 2.26 21.84 -7.34
N SER A 180 1.72 20.66 -7.60
CA SER A 180 2.46 19.41 -7.49
C SER A 180 3.69 19.39 -8.40
N ALA A 181 3.52 19.78 -9.66
CA ALA A 181 4.61 19.82 -10.64
C ALA A 181 5.72 20.82 -10.28
N SER A 182 5.35 21.96 -9.67
CA SER A 182 6.30 23.03 -9.35
C SER A 182 6.97 22.86 -8.00
N LEU A 183 6.21 22.43 -6.98
CA LEU A 183 6.61 22.41 -5.57
C LEU A 183 6.84 21.00 -5.02
N GLY A 184 6.20 19.96 -5.58
CA GLY A 184 6.20 18.61 -5.01
C GLY A 184 7.57 17.98 -4.78
N LYS A 185 8.59 18.33 -5.58
CA LYS A 185 9.98 17.87 -5.36
C LYS A 185 10.69 18.54 -4.18
N TYR A 186 10.14 19.63 -3.68
CA TYR A 186 10.74 20.42 -2.60
C TYR A 186 10.06 20.19 -1.25
N GLY A 187 8.82 19.71 -1.23
CA GLY A 187 8.05 19.44 -0.03
C GLY A 187 6.74 18.74 -0.34
N GLN A 188 5.82 18.79 0.60
CA GLN A 188 4.50 18.15 0.50
C GLN A 188 3.43 19.21 0.21
N CYS A 189 2.52 18.87 -0.70
CA CYS A 189 1.39 19.71 -1.10
C CYS A 189 0.08 19.12 -0.56
N TYR A 190 -0.75 19.96 0.03
CA TYR A 190 -2.01 19.56 0.67
C TYR A 190 -3.16 20.40 0.12
N ARG A 191 -4.35 19.79 0.05
CA ARG A 191 -5.60 20.52 -0.08
C ARG A 191 -6.36 20.40 1.23
N VAL A 192 -6.55 21.52 1.94
CA VAL A 192 -7.13 21.56 3.29
C VAL A 192 -8.56 22.08 3.32
N GLY A 193 -9.01 22.72 2.26
CA GLY A 193 -10.35 23.29 2.09
C GLY A 193 -10.80 23.28 0.63
N GLY A 194 -11.94 23.88 0.34
CA GLY A 194 -12.48 23.96 -1.02
C GLY A 194 -11.52 24.62 -2.01
N ASP A 195 -11.02 25.80 -1.64
CA ASP A 195 -10.10 26.67 -2.40
C ASP A 195 -8.75 26.88 -1.70
N GLU A 196 -8.50 26.18 -0.58
CA GLU A 196 -7.32 26.35 0.26
C GLU A 196 -6.32 25.20 0.04
N PHE A 197 -5.06 25.58 -0.23
CA PHE A 197 -3.94 24.67 -0.39
C PHE A 197 -2.81 25.06 0.55
N VAL A 198 -2.04 24.06 1.01
CA VAL A 198 -0.87 24.28 1.86
C VAL A 198 0.34 23.55 1.26
N PHE A 199 1.49 24.19 1.37
CA PHE A 199 2.78 23.57 1.08
C PHE A 199 3.63 23.59 2.34
N ILE A 200 4.28 22.45 2.66
CA ILE A 200 5.20 22.31 3.79
C ILE A 200 6.52 21.73 3.29
N SER A 201 7.62 22.35 3.71
CA SER A 201 8.97 21.83 3.51
C SER A 201 9.79 21.95 4.80
N THR A 202 10.60 20.93 5.09
CA THR A 202 11.54 20.86 6.21
C THR A 202 13.00 20.91 5.74
N LYS A 203 13.22 21.29 4.48
CA LYS A 203 14.58 21.38 3.91
C LYS A 203 15.25 22.68 4.34
N PRO A 204 16.54 22.64 4.68
CA PRO A 204 17.30 23.87 4.94
C PRO A 204 17.37 24.75 3.68
N ASP A 205 17.52 26.06 3.86
CA ASP A 205 17.73 27.07 2.81
C ASP A 205 16.71 27.03 1.64
N ILE A 206 15.52 26.49 1.91
CA ILE A 206 14.49 26.28 0.88
C ILE A 206 13.82 27.57 0.39
N GLU A 207 13.92 28.67 1.14
CA GLU A 207 13.14 29.89 0.89
C GLU A 207 13.32 30.46 -0.52
N THR A 208 14.57 30.66 -0.95
CA THR A 208 14.88 31.19 -2.29
C THR A 208 14.36 30.26 -3.40
N VAL A 209 14.55 28.95 -3.23
CA VAL A 209 14.08 27.94 -4.18
C VAL A 209 12.57 27.90 -4.24
N PHE A 210 11.91 27.95 -3.07
CA PHE A 210 10.46 28.01 -2.96
C PHE A 210 9.89 29.26 -3.63
N MET A 211 10.45 30.44 -3.40
CA MET A 211 9.98 31.69 -4.01
C MET A 211 10.03 31.63 -5.53
N ASN A 212 11.12 31.12 -6.10
CA ASN A 212 11.25 30.95 -7.54
C ASN A 212 10.25 29.92 -8.09
N ALA A 213 10.09 28.79 -7.41
CA ALA A 213 9.16 27.73 -7.81
C ALA A 213 7.70 28.19 -7.67
N SER A 214 7.36 28.90 -6.58
CA SER A 214 6.03 29.44 -6.35
C SER A 214 5.66 30.53 -7.38
N LYS A 215 6.60 31.40 -7.73
CA LYS A 215 6.41 32.37 -8.81
C LYS A 215 6.11 31.67 -10.13
N LYS A 216 6.94 30.67 -10.51
CA LYS A 216 6.73 29.87 -11.71
C LYS A 216 5.39 29.13 -11.68
N MET A 217 4.99 28.59 -10.52
CA MET A 217 3.68 27.99 -10.32
C MET A 217 2.57 28.98 -10.65
N MET A 218 2.59 30.17 -10.06
CA MET A 218 1.58 31.20 -10.29
C MET A 218 1.48 31.64 -11.76
N ASP A 219 2.62 31.79 -12.43
CA ASP A 219 2.68 32.18 -13.86
C ASP A 219 2.10 31.07 -14.78
N ASN A 220 2.11 29.80 -14.35
CA ASN A 220 1.64 28.64 -15.10
C ASN A 220 0.19 28.21 -14.78
N LEU A 221 -0.53 28.89 -13.90
CA LEU A 221 -1.91 28.52 -13.56
C LEU A 221 -2.84 28.59 -14.79
N GLY A 222 -2.65 29.58 -15.66
CA GLY A 222 -3.44 29.73 -16.87
C GLY A 222 -4.84 30.32 -16.62
N CYS A 223 -5.81 29.82 -17.37
CA CYS A 223 -7.21 30.28 -17.29
C CYS A 223 -8.19 29.13 -17.45
N ILE A 224 -9.41 29.31 -16.98
CA ILE A 224 -10.58 28.47 -17.26
C ILE A 224 -11.41 29.13 -18.36
N THR A 225 -11.84 28.34 -19.34
CA THR A 225 -12.64 28.80 -20.48
C THR A 225 -13.97 28.06 -20.53
N ASP A 226 -15.03 28.79 -20.88
CA ASP A 226 -16.34 28.26 -21.17
C ASP A 226 -16.99 29.07 -22.28
N GLY A 227 -16.98 28.55 -23.50
CA GLY A 227 -17.35 29.32 -24.69
C GLY A 227 -16.49 30.59 -24.83
N ASN A 228 -17.11 31.76 -24.81
CA ASN A 228 -16.42 33.03 -24.89
C ASN A 228 -15.95 33.59 -23.53
N ASN A 229 -16.28 32.94 -22.44
CA ASN A 229 -15.89 33.35 -21.10
C ASN A 229 -14.50 32.84 -20.77
N ILE A 230 -13.57 33.74 -20.47
CA ILE A 230 -12.20 33.38 -20.05
C ILE A 230 -11.96 33.99 -18.67
N VAL A 231 -11.66 33.13 -17.69
CA VAL A 231 -11.36 33.55 -16.33
C VAL A 231 -9.94 33.11 -15.97
N PRO A 232 -9.03 34.09 -15.71
CA PRO A 232 -7.67 33.74 -15.27
C PRO A 232 -7.70 33.09 -13.89
N ILE A 233 -6.94 32.03 -13.73
CA ILE A 233 -6.74 31.34 -12.44
C ILE A 233 -5.70 32.13 -11.68
N THR A 234 -6.04 32.59 -10.49
CA THR A 234 -5.13 33.30 -9.59
C THR A 234 -5.30 32.81 -8.18
N ALA A 235 -4.24 32.83 -7.37
CA ALA A 235 -4.30 32.53 -5.96
C ALA A 235 -3.61 33.61 -5.13
N ALA A 236 -4.11 33.88 -3.94
CA ALA A 236 -3.39 34.61 -2.92
C ALA A 236 -2.45 33.65 -2.21
N MET A 237 -1.24 34.09 -1.87
CA MET A 237 -0.25 33.25 -1.17
C MET A 237 0.42 34.05 -0.07
N GLY A 238 0.57 33.41 1.09
CA GLY A 238 1.42 33.85 2.18
C GLY A 238 2.29 32.70 2.64
N TYR A 239 3.50 32.98 3.10
CA TYR A 239 4.40 31.97 3.64
C TYR A 239 5.15 32.49 4.85
N ALA A 240 5.61 31.57 5.71
CA ALA A 240 6.51 31.87 6.82
C ALA A 240 7.59 30.78 6.94
N VAL A 241 8.74 31.14 7.49
CA VAL A 241 9.91 30.29 7.60
C VAL A 241 10.35 30.23 9.06
N LYS A 242 10.71 29.03 9.52
CA LYS A 242 11.54 28.78 10.70
C LYS A 242 12.96 28.46 10.24
N ASN A 243 13.96 29.01 10.90
CA ASN A 243 15.37 28.71 10.71
C ASN A 243 16.05 28.53 12.08
N ASP A 244 17.32 28.14 12.11
CA ASP A 244 18.10 27.83 13.33
C ASP A 244 18.00 28.87 14.44
N ASN A 245 17.81 30.14 14.08
CA ASN A 245 17.73 31.27 15.03
C ASN A 245 16.29 31.60 15.46
N SER A 246 15.30 30.87 14.98
CA SER A 246 13.89 31.14 15.25
C SER A 246 13.39 30.33 16.44
N THR A 247 12.82 31.00 17.42
CA THR A 247 12.12 30.37 18.58
C THR A 247 10.66 30.11 18.32
N LYS A 248 10.16 30.39 17.09
CA LYS A 248 8.74 30.25 16.75
C LYS A 248 8.32 28.78 16.79
N ASP A 249 7.15 28.53 17.36
CA ASP A 249 6.47 27.24 17.24
C ASP A 249 5.76 27.12 15.87
N ILE A 250 5.30 25.92 15.56
CA ILE A 250 4.63 25.65 14.28
C ILE A 250 3.33 26.45 14.13
N ASN A 251 2.59 26.66 15.21
CA ASN A 251 1.32 27.39 15.19
C ASN A 251 1.54 28.89 14.93
N GLU A 252 2.66 29.45 15.39
CA GLU A 252 3.09 30.80 15.07
C GLU A 252 3.43 30.95 13.59
N ILE A 253 4.11 29.97 13.02
CA ILE A 253 4.47 29.97 11.59
C ILE A 253 3.21 29.84 10.73
N ILE A 254 2.28 28.96 11.08
CA ILE A 254 1.00 28.82 10.38
C ILE A 254 0.22 30.14 10.43
N ARG A 255 0.11 30.76 11.60
CA ARG A 255 -0.61 32.06 11.76
C ARG A 255 0.04 33.18 10.94
N GLU A 256 1.36 33.22 10.90
CA GLU A 256 2.09 34.22 10.11
C GLU A 256 1.87 34.02 8.60
N ALA A 257 1.94 32.77 8.12
CA ALA A 257 1.66 32.43 6.72
C ALA A 257 0.22 32.80 6.34
N ASP A 258 -0.76 32.47 7.19
CA ASP A 258 -2.18 32.80 6.99
C ASP A 258 -2.41 34.31 6.93
N SER A 259 -1.86 35.07 7.90
CA SER A 259 -1.96 36.53 7.93
C SER A 259 -1.44 37.15 6.62
N ARG A 260 -0.27 36.74 6.16
CA ARG A 260 0.33 37.22 4.90
C ARG A 260 -0.51 36.88 3.67
N MET A 261 -1.08 35.68 3.64
CA MET A 261 -2.01 35.25 2.57
C MET A 261 -3.26 36.11 2.55
N TYR A 262 -3.84 36.37 3.74
CA TYR A 262 -5.03 37.20 3.85
C TYR A 262 -4.78 38.67 3.42
N GLU A 263 -3.65 39.28 3.80
CA GLU A 263 -3.23 40.58 3.34
C GLU A 263 -3.10 40.62 1.82
N LYS A 264 -2.48 39.61 1.23
CA LYS A 264 -2.37 39.48 -0.22
C LYS A 264 -3.73 39.38 -0.89
N LYS A 265 -4.64 38.56 -0.33
CA LYS A 265 -6.01 38.42 -0.84
C LYS A 265 -6.76 39.74 -0.84
N ARG A 266 -6.63 40.52 0.24
CA ARG A 266 -7.22 41.90 0.32
C ARG A 266 -6.65 42.83 -0.76
N SER A 267 -5.34 42.90 -0.92
CA SER A 267 -4.69 43.75 -1.92
C SER A 267 -5.11 43.40 -3.36
N MET A 268 -5.33 42.12 -3.65
CA MET A 268 -5.79 41.64 -4.96
C MET A 268 -7.25 42.03 -5.23
N LYS A 269 -8.12 42.11 -4.21
CA LYS A 269 -9.50 42.59 -4.34
C LYS A 269 -9.56 44.09 -4.62
N HIS A 270 -8.74 44.90 -3.94
CA HIS A 270 -8.72 46.37 -4.14
C HIS A 270 -8.15 46.81 -5.51
N ARG A 271 -7.31 45.96 -6.14
CA ARG A 271 -6.81 46.30 -7.51
C ARG A 271 -7.83 46.04 -8.63
N LYS A 272 -8.92 45.31 -8.33
CA LYS A 272 -9.99 44.99 -9.31
C LYS A 272 -11.23 45.89 -9.16
N ALA A 273 -11.30 46.71 -8.12
CA ALA A 273 -12.31 47.74 -7.92
C ALA A 273 -11.81 49.09 -8.51
#